data_f7e21d9064b1afc376fa987a526d8b2f
#
_entry.id   f7e21d9064b1afc376fa987a526d8b2f
#
_cell.length_a   1.000
_cell.length_b   1.000
_cell.length_c   1.000
_cell.angle_alpha   90.00
_cell.angle_beta   90.00
_cell.angle_gamma   90.00
#
_symmetry.space_group_name_H-M   'P 1'
#
loop_
_entity.id
_entity.type
_entity.pdbx_description
1 polymer ?
#
loop_
_entity_poly.entity_id
_entity_poly.type
_entity_poly.pdbx_seq_one_letter_code
_entity_poly.pdbx_strand_id
1 'polypeptide(L)'
;MIESRLAPTAAASYWNPMRFSSQFLPSRGQETGSSSPSKDSSLRETQQGRRALVVDDTSDVTEMLSMLMTHAGYDVSTASSAHDAIAIARDRHFDVIISDIGMPEMNGYQLAEALRALPGYENVPMVAVTGYSMFDDRNRSLNAGFNEHVTKPIDPRAFLELIEQL
;
A
#
# COMPACT_ATOMS: atom_id res chain seq x y z
N MET A 1 -61.75 8.77 3.06
CA MET A 1 -61.54 10.12 3.64
C MET A 1 -60.07 10.32 3.79
N ILE A 2 -59.63 11.12 2.91
CA ILE A 2 -58.76 12.28 3.09
C ILE A 2 -57.28 11.91 3.15
N GLU A 3 -56.61 12.02 2.05
CA GLU A 3 -55.77 13.13 1.50
C GLU A 3 -54.48 13.33 2.28
N SER A 4 -53.47 13.15 1.62
CA SER A 4 -52.64 14.02 0.72
C SER A 4 -51.52 14.66 1.51
N ARG A 5 -50.31 14.68 1.07
CA ARG A 5 -49.61 15.58 0.18
C ARG A 5 -48.12 15.35 0.24
N LEU A 6 -47.58 15.10 -0.91
CA LEU A 6 -46.66 15.98 -1.65
C LEU A 6 -45.24 16.16 -1.11
N ALA A 7 -44.33 15.67 -1.94
CA ALA A 7 -42.98 16.21 -2.12
C ALA A 7 -43.02 17.72 -2.42
N PRO A 8 -41.91 18.44 -2.46
CA PRO A 8 -41.00 18.33 -3.57
C PRO A 8 -39.53 18.75 -3.33
N THR A 9 -38.76 18.40 -4.31
CA THR A 9 -37.82 19.25 -5.13
C THR A 9 -36.49 19.63 -4.52
N ALA A 10 -35.46 19.09 -5.12
CA ALA A 10 -34.57 19.74 -6.08
C ALA A 10 -33.72 20.91 -5.55
N ALA A 11 -32.43 20.71 -5.60
CA ALA A 11 -31.52 21.80 -5.95
C ALA A 11 -30.30 21.23 -6.69
N ALA A 12 -30.39 21.20 -7.99
CA ALA A 12 -29.24 21.25 -8.87
C ALA A 12 -28.68 22.67 -8.80
N SER A 13 -27.44 22.85 -8.45
CA SER A 13 -26.76 24.13 -8.57
C SER A 13 -25.45 23.93 -9.31
N TYR A 14 -25.52 24.19 -10.57
CA TYR A 14 -24.77 25.15 -11.39
C TYR A 14 -23.24 25.10 -11.21
N TRP A 15 -22.67 24.38 -12.11
CA TRP A 15 -21.27 24.52 -12.48
C TRP A 15 -21.18 25.63 -13.55
N ASN A 16 -20.50 26.74 -13.25
CA ASN A 16 -20.31 27.86 -14.15
C ASN A 16 -18.84 27.94 -14.57
N PRO A 17 -18.51 27.74 -15.85
CA PRO A 17 -17.15 27.91 -16.31
C PRO A 17 -16.90 29.39 -16.65
N MET A 18 -16.08 30.04 -15.84
CA MET A 18 -15.60 31.39 -16.16
C MET A 18 -14.62 31.36 -17.32
N ARG A 19 -14.97 32.13 -18.32
CA ARG A 19 -14.18 32.54 -19.46
C ARG A 19 -12.93 33.29 -19.01
N PHE A 20 -11.76 32.85 -19.47
CA PHE A 20 -10.58 33.68 -19.46
C PHE A 20 -10.40 34.33 -20.82
N SER A 21 -10.56 35.64 -20.84
CA SER A 21 -10.22 36.50 -21.97
C SER A 21 -8.74 36.77 -21.98
N SER A 22 -8.14 36.53 -23.14
CA SER A 22 -6.82 36.98 -23.55
C SER A 22 -6.70 38.51 -23.51
N GLN A 23 -5.57 38.98 -23.03
CA GLN A 23 -4.79 40.12 -23.57
C GLN A 23 -3.89 40.68 -22.46
N PHE A 24 -2.61 40.52 -22.59
CA PHE A 24 -1.61 41.57 -22.46
C PHE A 24 -0.21 40.98 -22.66
N LEU A 25 0.43 41.25 -23.78
CA LEU A 25 1.88 41.38 -23.93
C LEU A 25 2.20 42.84 -23.84
N PRO A 26 3.32 43.23 -23.20
CA PRO A 26 4.50 43.56 -23.97
C PRO A 26 5.89 43.30 -23.35
N SER A 27 6.83 43.08 -24.26
CA SER A 27 8.20 43.63 -24.32
C SER A 27 9.28 43.13 -23.33
N ARG A 28 10.13 42.31 -23.88
CA ARG A 28 11.60 42.41 -24.00
C ARG A 28 12.34 43.16 -22.91
N GLY A 29 13.12 42.43 -22.13
CA GLY A 29 14.24 42.91 -21.33
C GLY A 29 15.19 41.73 -21.09
N GLN A 30 16.35 41.77 -21.76
CA GLN A 30 17.50 40.92 -21.46
C GLN A 30 18.06 41.36 -20.11
N GLU A 31 18.31 40.39 -19.22
CA GLU A 31 19.43 40.45 -18.29
C GLU A 31 19.89 39.06 -17.85
N THR A 32 21.17 38.96 -17.81
CA THR A 32 22.12 37.90 -17.60
C THR A 32 22.05 37.24 -16.22
N GLY A 33 22.16 35.91 -16.23
CA GLY A 33 23.02 35.15 -15.33
C GLY A 33 22.69 35.09 -13.86
N SER A 34 22.23 33.97 -13.42
CA SER A 34 22.72 33.30 -12.21
C SER A 34 21.93 31.99 -12.04
N SER A 35 22.57 30.88 -12.28
CA SER A 35 22.06 29.56 -12.02
C SER A 35 22.03 29.30 -10.51
N SER A 36 20.88 29.44 -9.90
CA SER A 36 20.60 28.84 -8.58
C SER A 36 20.00 27.48 -8.78
N PRO A 37 20.48 26.44 -8.07
CA PRO A 37 19.86 25.10 -8.16
C PRO A 37 18.45 25.17 -7.59
N SER A 38 17.52 24.87 -8.45
CA SER A 38 16.09 24.83 -8.14
C SER A 38 15.82 23.86 -6.96
N LYS A 39 15.24 24.43 -5.90
CA LYS A 39 14.70 23.72 -4.71
C LYS A 39 13.52 22.80 -5.02
N ASP A 40 13.38 22.32 -6.27
CA ASP A 40 12.22 21.53 -6.70
C ASP A 40 12.46 20.02 -6.65
N SER A 41 13.65 19.57 -6.29
CA SER A 41 13.94 18.14 -6.11
C SER A 41 13.56 17.60 -4.73
N SER A 42 13.51 18.46 -3.71
CA SER A 42 13.15 18.02 -2.35
C SER A 42 11.65 17.85 -2.11
N LEU A 43 10.79 18.38 -3.00
CA LEU A 43 9.33 18.20 -2.91
C LEU A 43 8.82 16.95 -3.64
N ARG A 44 9.67 16.29 -4.42
CA ARG A 44 9.32 15.04 -5.11
C ARG A 44 9.65 13.79 -4.30
N GLU A 45 10.48 13.88 -3.28
CA GLU A 45 10.83 12.75 -2.40
C GLU A 45 9.79 12.48 -1.31
N THR A 46 8.86 13.40 -1.04
CA THR A 46 7.83 13.25 0.00
C THR A 46 6.49 12.69 -0.50
N GLN A 47 6.38 12.28 -1.76
CA GLN A 47 5.18 11.65 -2.34
C GLN A 47 5.43 10.22 -2.85
N GLN A 48 6.50 9.56 -2.43
CA GLN A 48 6.56 8.11 -2.60
C GLN A 48 5.64 7.50 -1.54
N GLY A 49 4.46 7.05 -1.97
CA GLY A 49 3.54 6.31 -1.12
C GLY A 49 4.26 5.13 -0.47
N ARG A 50 3.86 4.78 0.76
CA ARG A 50 4.37 3.59 1.46
C ARG A 50 4.22 2.37 0.55
N ARG A 51 5.22 1.49 0.54
CA ARG A 51 5.25 0.32 -0.34
C ARG A 51 4.95 -0.95 0.43
N ALA A 52 4.08 -1.78 -0.14
CA ALA A 52 3.74 -3.08 0.42
C ALA A 52 4.13 -4.21 -0.53
N LEU A 53 4.65 -5.29 0.03
CA LEU A 53 4.85 -6.56 -0.67
C LEU A 53 3.84 -7.57 -0.16
N VAL A 54 3.03 -8.12 -1.06
CA VAL A 54 2.06 -9.18 -0.77
C VAL A 54 2.54 -10.48 -1.40
N VAL A 55 2.65 -11.52 -0.58
CA VAL A 55 3.19 -12.83 -0.99
C VAL A 55 2.20 -13.93 -0.64
N ASP A 56 1.65 -14.59 -1.64
CA ASP A 56 0.74 -15.73 -1.47
C ASP A 56 0.74 -16.53 -2.79
N ASP A 57 0.76 -17.85 -2.73
CA ASP A 57 0.72 -18.71 -3.91
C ASP A 57 -0.67 -18.81 -4.55
N THR A 58 -1.69 -18.27 -3.86
CA THR A 58 -3.08 -18.21 -4.33
C THR A 58 -3.40 -16.83 -4.91
N SER A 59 -3.66 -16.76 -6.21
CA SER A 59 -3.92 -15.51 -6.94
C SER A 59 -5.06 -14.68 -6.36
N ASP A 60 -6.16 -15.33 -5.97
CA ASP A 60 -7.36 -14.65 -5.44
C ASP A 60 -7.07 -13.95 -4.10
N VAL A 61 -6.24 -14.56 -3.26
CA VAL A 61 -5.81 -13.97 -1.98
C VAL A 61 -4.87 -12.80 -2.23
N THR A 62 -3.92 -12.98 -3.14
CA THR A 62 -2.99 -11.91 -3.55
C THR A 62 -3.73 -10.70 -4.10
N GLU A 63 -4.73 -10.92 -4.98
CA GLU A 63 -5.54 -9.84 -5.55
C GLU A 63 -6.35 -9.12 -4.47
N MET A 64 -7.04 -9.86 -3.61
CA MET A 64 -7.82 -9.30 -2.50
C MET A 64 -6.95 -8.44 -1.57
N LEU A 65 -5.81 -8.98 -1.11
CA LEU A 65 -4.89 -8.25 -0.24
C LEU A 65 -4.30 -7.02 -0.93
N SER A 66 -3.99 -7.11 -2.23
CA SER A 66 -3.50 -5.97 -3.02
C SER A 66 -4.52 -4.85 -3.09
N MET A 67 -5.81 -5.17 -3.29
CA MET A 67 -6.89 -4.18 -3.28
C MET A 67 -6.99 -3.50 -1.90
N LEU A 68 -6.94 -4.26 -0.81
CA LEU A 68 -7.00 -3.72 0.55
C LEU A 68 -5.83 -2.79 0.84
N MET A 69 -4.60 -3.20 0.50
CA MET A 69 -3.40 -2.40 0.71
C MET A 69 -3.37 -1.14 -0.16
N THR A 70 -3.84 -1.25 -1.42
CA THR A 70 -3.99 -0.09 -2.30
C THR A 70 -5.03 0.90 -1.74
N HIS A 71 -6.13 0.40 -1.19
CA HIS A 71 -7.13 1.23 -0.52
C HIS A 71 -6.56 1.94 0.72
N ALA A 72 -5.65 1.28 1.44
CA ALA A 72 -4.91 1.86 2.56
C ALA A 72 -3.79 2.85 2.12
N GLY A 73 -3.63 3.10 0.83
CA GLY A 73 -2.69 4.09 0.29
C GLY A 73 -1.29 3.56 0.01
N TYR A 74 -1.10 2.24 -0.06
CA TYR A 74 0.17 1.63 -0.40
C TYR A 74 0.34 1.44 -1.91
N ASP A 75 1.59 1.59 -2.39
CA ASP A 75 2.06 1.10 -3.68
C ASP A 75 2.40 -0.38 -3.52
N VAL A 76 1.59 -1.27 -4.12
CA VAL A 76 1.63 -2.71 -3.87
C VAL A 76 2.41 -3.44 -4.96
N SER A 77 3.34 -4.28 -4.55
CA SER A 77 3.92 -5.32 -5.38
C SER A 77 3.48 -6.70 -4.88
N THR A 78 3.35 -7.65 -5.78
CA THR A 78 2.91 -9.00 -5.46
C THR A 78 3.96 -10.02 -5.86
N ALA A 79 4.05 -11.12 -5.13
CA ALA A 79 4.85 -12.28 -5.45
C ALA A 79 4.03 -13.56 -5.22
N SER A 80 4.16 -14.53 -6.11
CA SER A 80 3.49 -15.82 -6.02
C SER A 80 4.34 -16.91 -5.37
N SER A 81 5.57 -16.57 -4.99
CA SER A 81 6.49 -17.47 -4.29
C SER A 81 7.42 -16.70 -3.37
N ALA A 82 7.98 -17.39 -2.39
CA ALA A 82 8.99 -16.84 -1.51
C ALA A 82 10.28 -16.42 -2.25
N HIS A 83 10.66 -17.15 -3.30
CA HIS A 83 11.82 -16.82 -4.10
C HIS A 83 11.64 -15.53 -4.89
N ASP A 84 10.46 -15.33 -5.50
CA ASP A 84 10.12 -14.09 -6.19
C ASP A 84 10.08 -12.92 -5.21
N ALA A 85 9.50 -13.12 -4.03
CA ALA A 85 9.46 -12.11 -2.98
C ALA A 85 10.87 -11.64 -2.57
N ILE A 86 11.80 -12.56 -2.37
CA ILE A 86 13.20 -12.22 -2.04
C ILE A 86 13.88 -11.48 -3.20
N ALA A 87 13.65 -11.90 -4.44
CA ALA A 87 14.20 -11.22 -5.61
C ALA A 87 13.70 -9.77 -5.70
N ILE A 88 12.40 -9.57 -5.57
CA ILE A 88 11.78 -8.24 -5.58
C ILE A 88 12.28 -7.37 -4.41
N ALA A 89 12.42 -7.96 -3.21
CA ALA A 89 12.89 -7.25 -2.03
C ALA A 89 14.37 -6.82 -2.10
N ARG A 90 15.19 -7.50 -2.90
CA ARG A 90 16.58 -7.08 -3.18
C ARG A 90 16.66 -5.86 -4.08
N ASP A 91 15.73 -5.75 -5.02
CA ASP A 91 15.73 -4.68 -6.01
C ASP A 91 14.98 -3.44 -5.52
N ARG A 92 14.06 -3.61 -4.57
CA ARG A 92 13.13 -2.57 -4.14
C ARG A 92 12.82 -2.68 -2.64
N HIS A 93 12.93 -1.59 -1.91
CA HIS A 93 12.57 -1.55 -0.49
C HIS A 93 11.05 -1.45 -0.28
N PHE A 94 10.53 -2.14 0.74
CA PHE A 94 9.14 -2.13 1.17
C PHE A 94 9.02 -1.67 2.61
N ASP A 95 7.90 -1.01 2.93
CA ASP A 95 7.59 -0.48 4.25
C ASP A 95 6.75 -1.47 5.08
N VAL A 96 6.14 -2.45 4.43
CA VAL A 96 5.41 -3.56 5.06
C VAL A 96 5.39 -4.77 4.14
N ILE A 97 5.41 -5.96 4.74
CA ILE A 97 5.32 -7.24 4.02
C ILE A 97 4.17 -8.05 4.60
N ILE A 98 3.31 -8.57 3.73
CA ILE A 98 2.23 -9.49 4.06
C ILE A 98 2.54 -10.82 3.37
N SER A 99 2.67 -11.91 4.12
CA SER A 99 3.01 -13.21 3.55
C SER A 99 2.14 -14.32 4.06
N ASP A 100 1.66 -15.16 3.13
CA ASP A 100 1.16 -16.46 3.48
C ASP A 100 2.28 -17.32 4.10
N ILE A 101 1.89 -18.21 5.02
CA ILE A 101 2.80 -19.18 5.63
C ILE A 101 2.85 -20.47 4.83
N GLY A 102 1.73 -20.91 4.25
CA GLY A 102 1.53 -22.23 3.68
C GLY A 102 2.04 -22.40 2.24
N MET A 103 3.04 -21.65 1.81
CA MET A 103 3.55 -21.71 0.43
C MET A 103 4.41 -22.95 0.17
N PRO A 104 4.40 -23.49 -1.09
CA PRO A 104 5.24 -24.59 -1.50
C PRO A 104 6.73 -24.20 -1.55
N GLU A 105 7.63 -25.19 -1.52
CA GLU A 105 9.08 -25.08 -1.57
C GLU A 105 9.71 -24.33 -0.41
N MET A 106 9.46 -23.03 -0.30
CA MET A 106 9.89 -22.16 0.80
C MET A 106 8.67 -21.56 1.47
N ASN A 107 8.42 -21.94 2.72
CA ASN A 107 7.27 -21.44 3.48
C ASN A 107 7.48 -20.01 4.00
N GLY A 108 6.42 -19.37 4.50
CA GLY A 108 6.46 -17.99 4.97
C GLY A 108 7.42 -17.75 6.14
N TYR A 109 7.66 -18.75 6.99
CA TYR A 109 8.65 -18.63 8.08
C TYR A 109 10.07 -18.48 7.53
N GLN A 110 10.45 -19.35 6.60
CA GLN A 110 11.75 -19.30 5.94
C GLN A 110 11.92 -18.02 5.13
N LEU A 111 10.84 -17.54 4.49
CA LEU A 111 10.82 -16.26 3.82
C LEU A 111 11.09 -15.11 4.78
N ALA A 112 10.42 -15.07 5.94
CA ALA A 112 10.62 -14.02 6.92
C ALA A 112 12.07 -14.00 7.45
N GLU A 113 12.64 -15.16 7.78
CA GLU A 113 14.04 -15.29 8.19
C GLU A 113 15.00 -14.77 7.10
N ALA A 114 14.75 -15.13 5.83
CA ALA A 114 15.56 -14.69 4.69
C ALA A 114 15.46 -13.17 4.47
N LEU A 115 14.27 -12.60 4.60
CA LEU A 115 14.04 -11.16 4.48
C LEU A 115 14.69 -10.39 5.63
N ARG A 116 14.61 -10.86 6.86
CA ARG A 116 15.28 -10.26 8.03
C ARG A 116 16.81 -10.19 7.88
N ALA A 117 17.38 -11.13 7.11
CA ALA A 117 18.80 -11.14 6.81
C ALA A 117 19.21 -10.16 5.69
N LEU A 118 18.25 -9.55 4.98
CA LEU A 118 18.54 -8.53 3.97
C LEU A 118 18.78 -7.16 4.62
N PRO A 119 19.77 -6.39 4.14
CA PRO A 119 20.00 -5.03 4.61
C PRO A 119 18.76 -4.14 4.45
N GLY A 120 18.37 -3.45 5.52
CA GLY A 120 17.21 -2.56 5.54
C GLY A 120 15.88 -3.23 5.87
N TYR A 121 15.85 -4.56 6.06
CA TYR A 121 14.64 -5.31 6.40
C TYR A 121 14.59 -5.79 7.86
N GLU A 122 15.58 -5.45 8.64
CA GLU A 122 15.72 -5.89 10.04
C GLU A 122 14.49 -5.54 10.90
N ASN A 123 13.87 -4.38 10.62
CA ASN A 123 12.74 -3.84 11.38
C ASN A 123 11.49 -3.57 10.53
N VAL A 124 11.46 -3.97 9.25
CA VAL A 124 10.27 -3.78 8.40
C VAL A 124 9.11 -4.60 8.97
N PRO A 125 7.93 -4.02 9.21
CA PRO A 125 6.77 -4.77 9.66
C PRO A 125 6.42 -5.92 8.72
N MET A 126 6.25 -7.12 9.29
CA MET A 126 5.86 -8.32 8.56
C MET A 126 4.62 -8.93 9.20
N VAL A 127 3.59 -9.17 8.38
CA VAL A 127 2.32 -9.78 8.80
C VAL A 127 2.21 -11.17 8.20
N ALA A 128 2.09 -12.17 9.04
CA ALA A 128 1.80 -13.53 8.63
C ALA A 128 0.31 -13.71 8.34
N VAL A 129 -0.02 -14.34 7.23
CA VAL A 129 -1.37 -14.78 6.91
C VAL A 129 -1.38 -16.30 6.82
N THR A 130 -2.34 -16.97 7.43
CA THR A 130 -2.37 -18.44 7.45
C THR A 130 -3.76 -19.02 7.51
N GLY A 131 -3.95 -20.17 6.88
CA GLY A 131 -5.17 -20.98 6.99
C GLY A 131 -5.23 -21.84 8.26
N TYR A 132 -4.15 -21.91 9.03
CA TYR A 132 -4.07 -22.75 10.22
C TYR A 132 -4.07 -21.89 11.49
N SER A 133 -5.00 -22.19 12.40
CA SER A 133 -5.20 -21.48 13.68
C SER A 133 -4.65 -22.27 14.86
N MET A 134 -3.51 -22.94 14.76
CA MET A 134 -2.91 -23.62 15.91
C MET A 134 -2.15 -22.64 16.81
N PHE A 135 -2.29 -22.83 18.13
CA PHE A 135 -1.65 -22.00 19.15
C PHE A 135 -0.12 -21.90 18.99
N ASP A 136 0.50 -22.92 18.39
CA ASP A 136 1.93 -22.96 18.10
C ASP A 136 2.35 -22.06 16.92
N ASP A 137 1.43 -21.75 16.00
CA ASP A 137 1.76 -20.98 14.80
C ASP A 137 2.06 -19.52 15.10
N ARG A 138 1.41 -18.92 16.11
CA ARG A 138 1.69 -17.52 16.49
C ARG A 138 3.09 -17.37 17.08
N ASN A 139 3.48 -18.23 18.00
CA ASN A 139 4.82 -18.19 18.59
C ASN A 139 5.89 -18.46 17.54
N ARG A 140 5.62 -19.39 16.63
CA ARG A 140 6.52 -19.70 15.52
C ARG A 140 6.67 -18.53 14.55
N SER A 141 5.57 -17.84 14.23
CA SER A 141 5.58 -16.63 13.38
C SER A 141 6.43 -15.53 14.00
N LEU A 142 6.22 -15.24 15.27
CA LEU A 142 7.03 -14.24 16.00
C LEU A 142 8.51 -14.61 16.02
N ASN A 143 8.85 -15.87 16.28
CA ASN A 143 10.23 -16.35 16.29
C ASN A 143 10.90 -16.29 14.91
N ALA A 144 10.12 -16.46 13.84
CA ALA A 144 10.59 -16.33 12.45
C ALA A 144 10.77 -14.86 12.02
N GLY A 145 10.29 -13.90 12.81
CA GLY A 145 10.47 -12.48 12.55
C GLY A 145 9.22 -11.74 12.06
N PHE A 146 8.04 -12.37 12.08
CA PHE A 146 6.78 -11.66 11.87
C PHE A 146 6.44 -10.80 13.11
N ASN A 147 5.78 -9.67 12.86
CA ASN A 147 5.29 -8.79 13.92
C ASN A 147 3.87 -9.15 14.32
N GLU A 148 3.05 -9.51 13.32
CA GLU A 148 1.64 -9.82 13.51
C GLU A 148 1.21 -11.08 12.74
N HIS A 149 0.06 -11.61 13.13
CA HIS A 149 -0.47 -12.85 12.60
C HIS A 149 -1.98 -12.73 12.36
N VAL A 150 -2.41 -13.02 11.13
CA VAL A 150 -3.81 -12.99 10.69
C VAL A 150 -4.23 -14.37 10.19
N THR A 151 -5.37 -14.88 10.66
CA THR A 151 -5.92 -16.15 10.21
C THR A 151 -6.90 -15.96 9.06
N LYS A 152 -6.86 -16.85 8.07
CA LYS A 152 -7.87 -16.96 7.02
C LYS A 152 -9.16 -17.63 7.58
N PRO A 153 -10.37 -17.14 7.26
CA PRO A 153 -10.67 -16.08 6.32
C PRO A 153 -10.36 -14.70 6.89
N ILE A 154 -9.78 -13.84 6.06
CA ILE A 154 -9.35 -12.48 6.44
C ILE A 154 -10.60 -11.59 6.53
N ASP A 155 -10.81 -10.95 7.69
CA ASP A 155 -11.75 -9.84 7.83
C ASP A 155 -11.10 -8.56 7.30
N PRO A 156 -11.62 -7.94 6.23
CA PRO A 156 -10.98 -6.77 5.61
C PRO A 156 -10.84 -5.57 6.56
N ARG A 157 -11.84 -5.36 7.44
CA ARG A 157 -11.83 -4.24 8.39
C ARG A 157 -10.76 -4.46 9.46
N ALA A 158 -10.76 -5.61 10.10
CA ALA A 158 -9.79 -5.95 11.13
C ALA A 158 -8.35 -5.95 10.55
N PHE A 159 -8.18 -6.39 9.31
CA PHE A 159 -6.90 -6.36 8.61
C PHE A 159 -6.41 -4.92 8.39
N LEU A 160 -7.26 -4.01 7.89
CA LEU A 160 -6.89 -2.61 7.68
C LEU A 160 -6.57 -1.90 9.00
N GLU A 161 -7.36 -2.13 10.06
CA GLU A 161 -7.07 -1.60 11.40
C GLU A 161 -5.71 -2.08 11.93
N LEU A 162 -5.33 -3.33 11.66
CA LEU A 162 -4.02 -3.87 12.00
C LEU A 162 -2.89 -3.15 11.24
N ILE A 163 -3.05 -2.97 9.92
CA ILE A 163 -2.05 -2.30 9.07
C ILE A 163 -1.83 -0.84 9.48
N GLU A 164 -2.87 -0.14 9.94
CA GLU A 164 -2.75 1.24 10.42
C GLU A 164 -1.96 1.37 11.74
N GLN A 165 -1.83 0.28 12.50
CA GLN A 165 -1.13 0.25 13.79
C GLN A 165 0.36 -0.12 13.66
N LEU A 166 0.81 -0.52 12.47
CA LEU A 166 2.20 -0.89 12.18
C LEU A 166 3.02 0.34 11.77
#